data_980805aa1e4a6bf95578945a77c3ce60
#
_entry.id   980805aa1e4a6bf95578945a77c3ce60
#
_cell.length_a   1.000
_cell.length_b   1.000
_cell.length_c   1.000
_cell.angle_alpha   90.00
_cell.angle_beta   90.00
_cell.angle_gamma   90.00
#
_symmetry.space_group_name_H-M   'P 1'
#
loop_
_entity.id
_entity.type
_entity.pdbx_description
1 polymer ?
#
loop_
_entity_poly.entity_id
_entity_poly.type
_entity_poly.pdbx_seq_one_letter_code
_entity_poly.pdbx_strand_id
1 'polypeptide(L)'
;MTSAQPNRLLADFCRTTGLAPAPVEIGELDTLPSRLATTELSTGSVAAASLAAACLTAERGHGTVPAVHIDPRRVAASFTNDRLQRLDGAGAVTWAELSGFWAAADGWVRTHANYPHHRERLLAALGLAAEAGRDAFAARVGALPRDELEDRVTAAGGIAAAVREAGEWRRHPQAVAVAALPLVGLTRVAGAPPRRLGPAPAGPLRPATGLRVLDLTRVIAGPVATRTLALLGADVLRVDSPALPEIQWQHLDTGAGKRSTRIDLRSHAGRATLDELLTTADVVVTGYRPGALDGFGLDPAALAARRPGLVVASLSAWGETGPWRERRGFDSIVQAATGIALRESADGATPGALPAQALDHATGHLLAAAVLTAVTRQLTGGGTWHVRAHLARTAHWLLEAPAQPGADGTWDPDDVLTEHDTASGRLRAAPPAVSFDGGPVEYPNPGGVWGADAASWA
;
A
#
# COMPACT_ATOMS: atom_id res chain seq x y z
N MET A 1 -15.64 32.79 7.27
CA MET A 1 -14.66 31.80 6.81
C MET A 1 -14.41 30.87 7.97
N THR A 2 -15.07 29.73 8.00
CA THR A 2 -14.83 28.67 8.98
C THR A 2 -13.45 28.09 8.68
N SER A 3 -12.53 28.22 9.64
CA SER A 3 -11.22 27.54 9.56
C SER A 3 -11.48 26.05 9.41
N ALA A 4 -11.20 25.50 8.22
CA ALA A 4 -11.26 24.06 8.01
C ALA A 4 -10.38 23.38 9.07
N GLN A 5 -10.93 22.41 9.78
CA GLN A 5 -10.14 21.68 10.77
C GLN A 5 -9.02 20.93 10.04
N PRO A 6 -7.78 21.00 10.55
CA PRO A 6 -6.67 20.31 9.92
C PRO A 6 -6.93 18.79 9.90
N ASN A 7 -6.64 18.14 8.79
CA ASN A 7 -6.75 16.68 8.67
C ASN A 7 -5.88 16.00 9.73
N ARG A 8 -6.48 15.19 10.58
CA ARG A 8 -5.82 14.57 11.74
C ARG A 8 -4.74 13.59 11.34
N LEU A 9 -4.96 12.82 10.26
CA LEU A 9 -3.95 11.85 9.78
C LEU A 9 -2.68 12.56 9.32
N LEU A 10 -2.83 13.66 8.57
CA LEU A 10 -1.71 14.49 8.14
C LEU A 10 -0.95 15.06 9.34
N ALA A 11 -1.67 15.59 10.33
CA ALA A 11 -1.07 16.13 11.57
C ALA A 11 -0.31 15.03 12.33
N ASP A 12 -0.88 13.84 12.44
CA ASP A 12 -0.26 12.68 13.09
C ASP A 12 0.98 12.21 12.33
N PHE A 13 0.93 12.21 11.00
CA PHE A 13 2.09 11.90 10.17
C PHE A 13 3.23 12.91 10.39
N CYS A 14 2.94 14.21 10.31
CA CYS A 14 3.93 15.26 10.54
C CYS A 14 4.57 15.14 11.94
N ARG A 15 3.75 14.94 12.97
CA ARG A 15 4.23 14.74 14.34
C ARG A 15 5.11 13.49 14.48
N THR A 16 4.71 12.38 13.87
CA THR A 16 5.42 11.09 13.98
C THR A 16 6.74 11.12 13.23
N THR A 17 6.76 11.71 12.05
CA THR A 17 7.95 11.75 11.18
C THR A 17 8.80 12.99 11.36
N GLY A 18 8.31 14.04 12.04
CA GLY A 18 8.96 15.34 12.14
C GLY A 18 9.06 16.07 10.79
N LEU A 19 8.17 15.75 9.83
CA LEU A 19 8.02 16.55 8.63
C LEU A 19 7.46 17.93 9.03
N ALA A 20 8.09 18.99 8.56
CA ALA A 20 7.64 20.35 8.85
C ALA A 20 6.22 20.56 8.29
N PRO A 21 5.26 21.02 9.09
CA PRO A 21 3.93 21.33 8.60
C PRO A 21 4.00 22.54 7.66
N ALA A 22 3.23 22.49 6.57
CA ALA A 22 3.00 23.62 5.68
C ALA A 22 1.51 23.65 5.32
N PRO A 23 0.98 24.76 4.78
CA PRO A 23 -0.41 24.83 4.37
C PRO A 23 -0.78 23.75 3.34
N VAL A 24 -1.84 23.03 3.64
CA VAL A 24 -2.44 22.02 2.76
C VAL A 24 -3.94 22.31 2.69
N GLU A 25 -4.44 22.51 1.49
CA GLU A 25 -5.87 22.65 1.23
C GLU A 25 -6.46 21.30 0.80
N ILE A 26 -7.49 20.84 1.50
CA ILE A 26 -8.21 19.61 1.18
C ILE A 26 -9.66 19.99 0.92
N GLY A 27 -10.21 19.59 -0.24
CA GLY A 27 -11.62 19.79 -0.55
C GLY A 27 -12.54 19.10 0.45
N GLU A 28 -13.72 19.66 0.69
CA GLU A 28 -14.63 19.24 1.78
C GLU A 28 -15.56 18.06 1.38
N LEU A 29 -15.53 17.60 0.12
CA LEU A 29 -16.43 16.57 -0.38
C LEU A 29 -16.13 15.20 0.28
N ASP A 30 -17.16 14.55 0.86
CA ASP A 30 -17.07 13.16 1.28
C ASP A 30 -17.29 12.24 0.07
N THR A 31 -16.20 11.67 -0.41
CA THR A 31 -16.18 10.87 -1.64
C THR A 31 -16.07 9.37 -1.41
N LEU A 32 -15.80 8.95 -0.18
CA LEU A 32 -15.71 7.54 0.24
C LEU A 32 -16.63 7.28 1.44
N PRO A 33 -17.95 7.25 1.23
CA PRO A 33 -18.92 7.14 2.29
C PRO A 33 -18.70 5.86 3.11
N SER A 34 -18.60 6.01 4.43
CA SER A 34 -18.26 4.95 5.37
C SER A 34 -18.75 5.34 6.77
N ARG A 35 -18.96 4.35 7.63
CA ARG A 35 -19.24 4.58 9.06
C ARG A 35 -17.98 4.96 9.86
N LEU A 36 -16.84 4.95 9.20
CA LEU A 36 -15.53 5.36 9.74
C LEU A 36 -15.00 6.58 8.99
N ALA A 37 -13.96 7.21 9.49
CA ALA A 37 -13.36 8.41 8.90
C ALA A 37 -12.52 8.09 7.63
N THR A 38 -13.11 7.38 6.66
CA THR A 38 -12.40 6.84 5.49
C THR A 38 -11.97 7.93 4.53
N THR A 39 -12.80 8.95 4.30
CA THR A 39 -12.41 10.12 3.48
C THR A 39 -11.27 10.91 4.14
N GLU A 40 -11.28 11.07 5.46
CA GLU A 40 -10.17 11.72 6.16
C GLU A 40 -8.87 10.90 6.10
N LEU A 41 -8.97 9.57 6.24
CA LEU A 41 -7.84 8.65 6.06
C LEU A 41 -7.23 8.78 4.67
N SER A 42 -8.06 8.71 3.64
CA SER A 42 -7.60 8.70 2.25
C SER A 42 -7.00 10.05 1.85
N THR A 43 -7.71 11.15 2.08
CA THR A 43 -7.23 12.50 1.75
C THR A 43 -5.99 12.88 2.56
N GLY A 44 -5.95 12.53 3.85
CA GLY A 44 -4.80 12.79 4.73
C GLY A 44 -3.54 12.02 4.32
N SER A 45 -3.68 10.78 3.87
CA SER A 45 -2.54 9.97 3.40
C SER A 45 -1.95 10.52 2.10
N VAL A 46 -2.81 10.93 1.15
CA VAL A 46 -2.39 11.58 -0.09
C VAL A 46 -1.77 12.96 0.19
N ALA A 47 -2.36 13.72 1.11
CA ALA A 47 -1.82 15.00 1.56
C ALA A 47 -0.42 14.85 2.18
N ALA A 48 -0.18 13.80 2.96
CA ALA A 48 1.15 13.50 3.51
C ALA A 48 2.18 13.24 2.40
N ALA A 49 1.82 12.45 1.37
CA ALA A 49 2.69 12.20 0.24
C ALA A 49 2.96 13.46 -0.59
N SER A 50 1.93 14.28 -0.82
CA SER A 50 2.03 15.56 -1.53
C SER A 50 2.91 16.56 -0.79
N LEU A 51 2.70 16.71 0.52
CA LEU A 51 3.50 17.60 1.36
C LEU A 51 4.96 17.15 1.43
N ALA A 52 5.23 15.85 1.59
CA ALA A 52 6.59 15.33 1.59
C ALA A 52 7.30 15.58 0.25
N ALA A 53 6.58 15.46 -0.87
CA ALA A 53 7.09 15.79 -2.20
C ALA A 53 7.39 17.29 -2.34
N ALA A 54 6.49 18.15 -1.88
CA ALA A 54 6.66 19.60 -1.89
C ALA A 54 7.86 20.04 -1.02
N CYS A 55 8.03 19.45 0.18
CA CYS A 55 9.19 19.71 1.04
C CYS A 55 10.51 19.26 0.40
N LEU A 56 10.55 18.08 -0.24
CA LEU A 56 11.72 17.62 -0.99
C LEU A 56 12.05 18.54 -2.16
N THR A 57 11.03 19.08 -2.85
CA THR A 57 11.20 20.07 -3.92
C THR A 57 11.90 21.32 -3.39
N ALA A 58 11.43 21.88 -2.28
CA ALA A 58 12.05 23.05 -1.67
C ALA A 58 13.51 22.80 -1.25
N GLU A 59 13.78 21.66 -0.62
CA GLU A 59 15.14 21.26 -0.18
C GLU A 59 16.11 21.05 -1.35
N ARG A 60 15.61 20.68 -2.54
CA ARG A 60 16.41 20.59 -3.77
C ARG A 60 16.73 21.94 -4.42
N GLY A 61 16.44 23.03 -3.77
CA GLY A 61 16.84 24.38 -4.20
C GLY A 61 15.73 25.16 -4.93
N HIS A 62 14.48 24.71 -4.90
CA HIS A 62 13.35 25.49 -5.45
C HIS A 62 12.84 26.60 -4.48
N GLY A 63 13.49 26.80 -3.35
CA GLY A 63 13.20 27.90 -2.41
C GLY A 63 12.05 27.62 -1.45
N THR A 64 10.84 28.09 -1.73
CA THR A 64 9.66 27.87 -0.88
C THR A 64 9.01 26.52 -1.14
N VAL A 65 8.35 25.95 -0.13
CA VAL A 65 7.54 24.75 -0.26
C VAL A 65 6.33 25.06 -1.16
N PRO A 66 6.16 24.37 -2.29
CA PRO A 66 4.98 24.53 -3.14
C PRO A 66 3.69 24.26 -2.39
N ALA A 67 2.62 24.99 -2.71
CA ALA A 67 1.31 24.77 -2.11
C ALA A 67 0.74 23.40 -2.49
N VAL A 68 0.03 22.79 -1.54
CA VAL A 68 -0.56 21.45 -1.71
C VAL A 68 -2.08 21.58 -1.74
N HIS A 69 -2.69 21.05 -2.81
CA HIS A 69 -4.14 21.06 -2.99
C HIS A 69 -4.63 19.65 -3.28
N ILE A 70 -5.52 19.13 -2.44
CA ILE A 70 -6.05 17.77 -2.55
C ILE A 70 -7.51 17.82 -3.02
N ASP A 71 -7.76 17.24 -4.20
CA ASP A 71 -9.12 17.00 -4.71
C ASP A 71 -9.62 15.62 -4.21
N PRO A 72 -10.63 15.57 -3.33
CA PRO A 72 -11.18 14.33 -2.81
C PRO A 72 -11.71 13.38 -3.90
N ARG A 73 -12.17 13.90 -5.05
CA ARG A 73 -12.67 13.08 -6.17
C ARG A 73 -11.53 12.29 -6.81
N ARG A 74 -10.39 12.94 -7.06
CA ARG A 74 -9.18 12.24 -7.57
C ARG A 74 -8.66 11.22 -6.58
N VAL A 75 -8.71 11.54 -5.28
CA VAL A 75 -8.37 10.59 -4.21
C VAL A 75 -9.29 9.38 -4.26
N ALA A 76 -10.61 9.60 -4.27
CA ALA A 76 -11.58 8.50 -4.31
C ALA A 76 -11.43 7.65 -5.58
N ALA A 77 -11.27 8.28 -6.75
CA ALA A 77 -11.02 7.57 -8.00
C ALA A 77 -9.77 6.69 -7.91
N SER A 78 -8.67 7.21 -7.35
CA SER A 78 -7.43 6.44 -7.16
C SER A 78 -7.58 5.28 -6.18
N PHE A 79 -8.38 5.44 -5.11
CA PHE A 79 -8.63 4.41 -4.11
C PHE A 79 -9.61 3.33 -4.58
N THR A 80 -10.44 3.63 -5.57
CA THR A 80 -11.43 2.71 -6.14
C THR A 80 -11.11 2.32 -7.58
N ASN A 81 -9.90 2.60 -8.05
CA ASN A 81 -9.50 2.35 -9.43
C ASN A 81 -9.64 0.88 -9.85
N ASP A 82 -9.49 -0.06 -8.91
CA ASP A 82 -9.75 -1.49 -9.12
C ASP A 82 -11.16 -1.78 -9.67
N ARG A 83 -12.15 -0.92 -9.41
CA ARG A 83 -13.53 -1.02 -9.89
C ARG A 83 -13.80 -0.12 -11.11
N LEU A 84 -13.06 1.00 -11.19
CA LEU A 84 -13.29 2.03 -12.20
C LEU A 84 -12.52 1.77 -13.50
N GLN A 85 -11.31 1.18 -13.41
CA GLN A 85 -10.48 0.97 -14.58
C GLN A 85 -11.16 0.06 -15.61
N ARG A 86 -10.91 0.37 -16.89
CA ARG A 86 -11.39 -0.41 -18.04
C ARG A 86 -10.25 -0.59 -19.02
N LEU A 87 -10.03 -1.82 -19.44
CA LEU A 87 -9.11 -2.15 -20.54
C LEU A 87 -9.95 -2.54 -21.75
N ASP A 88 -9.85 -1.77 -22.84
CA ASP A 88 -10.69 -1.93 -24.04
C ASP A 88 -12.20 -2.01 -23.70
N GLY A 89 -12.62 -1.21 -22.71
CA GLY A 89 -13.99 -1.18 -22.20
C GLY A 89 -14.34 -2.28 -21.18
N ALA A 90 -13.52 -3.31 -21.01
CA ALA A 90 -13.77 -4.40 -20.06
C ALA A 90 -13.32 -4.02 -18.63
N GLY A 91 -14.16 -4.31 -17.63
CA GLY A 91 -13.85 -4.13 -16.21
C GLY A 91 -13.01 -5.27 -15.63
N ALA A 92 -12.33 -5.00 -14.53
CA ALA A 92 -11.55 -5.99 -13.80
C ALA A 92 -12.42 -6.97 -12.99
N VAL A 93 -11.99 -8.23 -12.89
CA VAL A 93 -12.52 -9.19 -11.91
C VAL A 93 -11.63 -9.09 -10.68
N THR A 94 -12.13 -8.41 -9.64
CA THR A 94 -11.34 -8.05 -8.46
C THR A 94 -11.23 -9.17 -7.42
N TRP A 95 -12.21 -10.08 -7.36
CA TRP A 95 -12.28 -11.14 -6.36
C TRP A 95 -12.45 -12.53 -7.00
N ALA A 96 -11.61 -13.47 -6.59
CA ALA A 96 -11.79 -14.88 -6.92
C ALA A 96 -12.96 -15.49 -6.14
N GLU A 97 -13.52 -16.57 -6.66
CA GLU A 97 -14.73 -17.24 -6.15
C GLU A 97 -14.69 -17.53 -4.65
N LEU A 98 -13.54 -17.96 -4.12
CA LEU A 98 -13.37 -18.31 -2.71
C LEU A 98 -12.80 -17.16 -1.85
N SER A 99 -12.70 -15.96 -2.39
CA SER A 99 -12.38 -14.73 -1.65
C SER A 99 -13.66 -14.04 -1.22
N GLY A 100 -13.92 -13.95 0.09
CA GLY A 100 -15.17 -13.36 0.56
C GLY A 100 -15.42 -13.56 2.05
N PHE A 101 -16.56 -13.10 2.50
CA PHE A 101 -17.11 -13.44 3.81
C PHE A 101 -17.93 -14.72 3.74
N TRP A 102 -17.76 -15.57 4.75
CA TRP A 102 -18.42 -16.87 4.86
C TRP A 102 -18.96 -17.06 6.25
N ALA A 103 -20.20 -17.54 6.36
CA ALA A 103 -20.79 -17.90 7.65
C ALA A 103 -20.11 -19.17 8.18
N ALA A 104 -19.52 -19.09 9.35
CA ALA A 104 -18.98 -20.19 10.14
C ALA A 104 -20.02 -20.67 11.17
N ALA A 105 -19.73 -21.70 11.95
CA ALA A 105 -20.66 -22.24 12.92
C ALA A 105 -21.06 -21.25 14.04
N ASP A 106 -20.19 -20.31 14.35
CA ASP A 106 -20.31 -19.36 15.47
C ASP A 106 -20.02 -17.90 15.09
N GLY A 107 -20.11 -17.55 13.82
CA GLY A 107 -19.86 -16.19 13.33
C GLY A 107 -19.44 -16.16 11.88
N TRP A 108 -18.49 -15.29 11.54
CA TRP A 108 -18.03 -15.07 10.17
C TRP A 108 -16.52 -15.21 10.05
N VAL A 109 -16.08 -15.64 8.88
CA VAL A 109 -14.68 -15.60 8.46
C VAL A 109 -14.53 -14.84 7.15
N ARG A 110 -13.41 -14.17 6.97
CA ARG A 110 -12.97 -13.59 5.70
C ARG A 110 -11.84 -14.42 5.14
N THR A 111 -11.93 -14.84 3.87
CA THR A 111 -10.89 -15.55 3.16
C THR A 111 -10.31 -14.72 2.02
N HIS A 112 -9.06 -14.98 1.65
CA HIS A 112 -8.41 -14.39 0.48
C HIS A 112 -7.72 -15.49 -0.34
N ALA A 113 -8.26 -15.75 -1.53
CA ALA A 113 -7.86 -16.84 -2.43
C ALA A 113 -7.66 -16.35 -3.87
N ASN A 114 -7.32 -15.07 -4.07
CA ASN A 114 -7.17 -14.46 -5.40
C ASN A 114 -6.00 -15.07 -6.21
N TYR A 115 -4.99 -15.60 -5.51
CA TYR A 115 -3.87 -16.28 -6.16
C TYR A 115 -4.04 -17.80 -6.10
N PRO A 116 -3.67 -18.56 -7.17
CA PRO A 116 -3.81 -20.01 -7.21
C PRO A 116 -3.22 -20.72 -5.99
N HIS A 117 -2.00 -20.36 -5.59
CA HIS A 117 -1.33 -20.96 -4.44
C HIS A 117 -1.98 -20.63 -3.08
N HIS A 118 -2.76 -19.53 -2.97
CA HIS A 118 -3.56 -19.23 -1.78
C HIS A 118 -4.83 -20.09 -1.77
N ARG A 119 -5.50 -20.25 -2.92
CA ARG A 119 -6.65 -21.13 -3.09
C ARG A 119 -6.31 -22.58 -2.76
N GLU A 120 -5.23 -23.11 -3.30
CA GLU A 120 -4.75 -24.46 -3.03
C GLU A 120 -4.55 -24.71 -1.53
N ARG A 121 -3.85 -23.82 -0.84
CA ARG A 121 -3.61 -23.93 0.61
C ARG A 121 -4.89 -23.81 1.43
N LEU A 122 -5.81 -22.94 1.03
CA LEU A 122 -7.11 -22.76 1.68
C LEU A 122 -7.92 -24.05 1.61
N LEU A 123 -8.04 -24.66 0.42
CA LEU A 123 -8.79 -25.91 0.21
C LEU A 123 -8.12 -27.08 0.94
N ALA A 124 -6.81 -27.22 0.85
CA ALA A 124 -6.05 -28.26 1.55
C ALA A 124 -6.21 -28.18 3.08
N ALA A 125 -6.16 -26.95 3.64
CA ALA A 125 -6.36 -26.73 5.08
C ALA A 125 -7.73 -27.22 5.60
N LEU A 126 -8.73 -27.18 4.72
CA LEU A 126 -10.09 -27.59 5.05
C LEU A 126 -10.42 -29.04 4.62
N GLY A 127 -9.44 -29.78 4.06
CA GLY A 127 -9.63 -31.13 3.58
C GLY A 127 -10.55 -31.23 2.36
N LEU A 128 -10.58 -30.18 1.53
CA LEU A 128 -11.36 -30.13 0.30
C LEU A 128 -10.51 -30.46 -0.93
N ALA A 129 -11.14 -31.06 -1.93
CA ALA A 129 -10.49 -31.31 -3.22
C ALA A 129 -10.12 -29.99 -3.93
N ALA A 130 -9.10 -30.04 -4.79
CA ALA A 130 -8.60 -28.85 -5.51
C ALA A 130 -9.67 -28.17 -6.38
N GLU A 131 -10.62 -28.97 -6.89
CA GLU A 131 -11.74 -28.54 -7.74
C GLU A 131 -12.97 -28.09 -6.95
N ALA A 132 -12.93 -28.14 -5.60
CA ALA A 132 -14.07 -27.75 -4.77
C ALA A 132 -14.50 -26.31 -5.08
N GLY A 133 -15.76 -26.18 -5.46
CA GLY A 133 -16.40 -24.88 -5.73
C GLY A 133 -17.04 -24.28 -4.50
N ARG A 134 -17.78 -23.20 -4.71
CA ARG A 134 -18.40 -22.35 -3.70
C ARG A 134 -19.26 -23.10 -2.70
N ASP A 135 -20.13 -24.01 -3.14
CA ASP A 135 -21.09 -24.69 -2.28
C ASP A 135 -20.42 -25.67 -1.32
N ALA A 136 -19.48 -26.48 -1.82
CA ALA A 136 -18.70 -27.41 -1.00
C ALA A 136 -17.85 -26.64 0.03
N PHE A 137 -17.28 -25.52 -0.39
CA PHE A 137 -16.52 -24.65 0.50
C PHE A 137 -17.41 -24.04 1.58
N ALA A 138 -18.56 -23.47 1.23
CA ALA A 138 -19.51 -22.89 2.18
C ALA A 138 -20.00 -23.91 3.21
N ALA A 139 -20.36 -25.11 2.77
CA ALA A 139 -20.78 -26.20 3.65
C ALA A 139 -19.68 -26.60 4.66
N ARG A 140 -18.43 -26.66 4.19
CA ARG A 140 -17.30 -27.00 5.05
C ARG A 140 -16.99 -25.91 6.07
N VAL A 141 -17.03 -24.64 5.65
CA VAL A 141 -16.84 -23.46 6.52
C VAL A 141 -17.95 -23.40 7.58
N GLY A 142 -19.21 -23.58 7.18
CA GLY A 142 -20.35 -23.56 8.10
C GLY A 142 -20.34 -24.65 9.18
N ALA A 143 -19.56 -25.70 8.99
CA ALA A 143 -19.41 -26.79 9.96
C ALA A 143 -18.32 -26.54 11.01
N LEU A 144 -17.54 -25.47 10.93
CA LEU A 144 -16.39 -25.20 11.79
C LEU A 144 -16.53 -23.87 12.52
N PRO A 145 -16.03 -23.77 13.78
CA PRO A 145 -15.89 -22.49 14.47
C PRO A 145 -14.92 -21.54 13.74
N ARG A 146 -15.22 -20.23 13.75
CA ARG A 146 -14.44 -19.21 13.03
C ARG A 146 -12.97 -19.15 13.43
N ASP A 147 -12.65 -19.29 14.73
CA ASP A 147 -11.27 -19.22 15.22
C ASP A 147 -10.49 -20.49 14.84
N GLU A 148 -11.14 -21.66 14.87
CA GLU A 148 -10.54 -22.90 14.38
C GLU A 148 -10.22 -22.85 12.89
N LEU A 149 -11.12 -22.26 12.09
CA LEU A 149 -10.88 -22.00 10.66
C LEU A 149 -9.70 -21.09 10.43
N GLU A 150 -9.62 -19.96 11.13
CA GLU A 150 -8.49 -19.04 11.05
C GLU A 150 -7.17 -19.76 11.35
N ASP A 151 -7.11 -20.52 12.44
CA ASP A 151 -5.90 -21.22 12.86
C ASP A 151 -5.49 -22.31 11.87
N ARG A 152 -6.41 -23.16 11.42
CA ARG A 152 -6.13 -24.21 10.43
C ARG A 152 -5.60 -23.65 9.12
N VAL A 153 -6.28 -22.63 8.58
CA VAL A 153 -5.91 -22.02 7.31
C VAL A 153 -4.56 -21.30 7.44
N THR A 154 -4.33 -20.59 8.53
CA THR A 154 -3.07 -19.89 8.79
C THR A 154 -1.90 -20.85 8.96
N ALA A 155 -2.08 -21.94 9.72
CA ALA A 155 -1.06 -22.98 9.91
C ALA A 155 -0.64 -23.64 8.58
N ALA A 156 -1.59 -23.83 7.66
CA ALA A 156 -1.32 -24.33 6.32
C ALA A 156 -0.70 -23.28 5.37
N GLY A 157 -0.48 -22.04 5.85
CA GLY A 157 0.03 -20.93 5.04
C GLY A 157 -0.99 -20.37 4.06
N GLY A 158 -2.28 -20.67 4.24
CA GLY A 158 -3.41 -20.02 3.60
C GLY A 158 -3.71 -18.66 4.25
N ILE A 159 -4.85 -18.05 3.87
CA ILE A 159 -5.20 -16.70 4.32
C ILE A 159 -6.67 -16.64 4.68
N ALA A 160 -6.94 -16.52 5.98
CA ALA A 160 -8.24 -16.31 6.56
C ALA A 160 -8.13 -15.50 7.85
N ALA A 161 -9.20 -14.80 8.21
CA ALA A 161 -9.36 -14.20 9.52
C ALA A 161 -10.79 -14.39 10.03
N ALA A 162 -10.93 -14.68 11.29
CA ALA A 162 -12.22 -14.57 11.98
C ALA A 162 -12.65 -13.10 11.98
N VAL A 163 -13.92 -12.85 11.69
CA VAL A 163 -14.50 -11.51 11.80
C VAL A 163 -14.75 -11.21 13.27
N ARG A 164 -14.09 -10.18 13.77
CA ARG A 164 -14.13 -9.80 15.19
C ARG A 164 -14.85 -8.47 15.39
N GLU A 165 -15.39 -8.29 16.58
CA GLU A 165 -15.79 -6.96 17.04
C GLU A 165 -14.55 -6.12 17.39
N ALA A 166 -14.66 -4.80 17.28
CA ALA A 166 -13.57 -3.88 17.65
C ALA A 166 -13.16 -4.04 19.12
N GLY A 167 -14.10 -4.36 20.02
CA GLY A 167 -13.84 -4.65 21.43
C GLY A 167 -13.08 -5.95 21.65
N GLU A 168 -13.35 -6.99 20.85
CA GLU A 168 -12.64 -8.26 20.86
C GLU A 168 -11.21 -8.05 20.35
N TRP A 169 -11.03 -7.35 19.22
CA TRP A 169 -9.74 -7.02 18.68
C TRP A 169 -8.86 -6.24 19.67
N ARG A 170 -9.40 -5.20 20.32
CA ARG A 170 -8.64 -4.40 21.30
C ARG A 170 -8.01 -5.23 22.43
N ARG A 171 -8.61 -6.36 22.81
CA ARG A 171 -8.09 -7.29 23.82
C ARG A 171 -7.08 -8.30 23.25
N HIS A 172 -7.02 -8.42 21.91
CA HIS A 172 -6.13 -9.37 21.27
C HIS A 172 -4.66 -8.96 21.42
N PRO A 173 -3.72 -9.87 21.75
CA PRO A 173 -2.31 -9.53 21.95
C PRO A 173 -1.65 -8.82 20.75
N GLN A 174 -2.10 -9.14 19.52
CA GLN A 174 -1.60 -8.44 18.34
C GLN A 174 -2.08 -6.99 18.27
N ALA A 175 -3.28 -6.68 18.73
CA ALA A 175 -3.77 -5.31 18.79
C ALA A 175 -2.95 -4.45 19.77
N VAL A 176 -2.58 -5.03 20.91
CA VAL A 176 -1.71 -4.36 21.90
C VAL A 176 -0.34 -4.05 21.28
N ALA A 177 0.25 -5.02 20.57
CA ALA A 177 1.53 -4.82 19.86
C ALA A 177 1.43 -3.72 18.78
N VAL A 178 0.34 -3.70 18.02
CA VAL A 178 0.07 -2.71 16.95
C VAL A 178 -0.16 -1.31 17.52
N ALA A 179 -0.90 -1.19 18.63
CA ALA A 179 -1.18 0.10 19.27
C ALA A 179 0.08 0.81 19.78
N ALA A 180 1.11 0.03 20.13
CA ALA A 180 2.41 0.57 20.57
C ALA A 180 3.29 1.10 19.42
N LEU A 181 2.94 0.80 18.16
CA LEU A 181 3.71 1.24 17.00
C LEU A 181 3.38 2.71 16.65
N PRO A 182 4.36 3.49 16.15
CA PRO A 182 4.05 4.77 15.53
C PRO A 182 3.21 4.57 14.27
N LEU A 183 2.49 5.62 13.82
CA LEU A 183 1.73 5.58 12.56
C LEU A 183 2.63 5.14 11.39
N VAL A 184 3.82 5.72 11.32
CA VAL A 184 4.91 5.31 10.43
C VAL A 184 6.22 5.35 11.21
N GLY A 185 7.01 4.29 11.16
CA GLY A 185 8.36 4.26 11.73
C GLY A 185 9.36 4.90 10.77
N LEU A 186 10.18 5.83 11.27
CA LEU A 186 11.26 6.48 10.53
C LEU A 186 12.50 6.55 11.41
N THR A 187 13.46 5.66 11.19
CA THR A 187 14.62 5.49 12.05
C THR A 187 15.91 5.56 11.24
N ARG A 188 16.86 6.40 11.68
CA ARG A 188 18.24 6.36 11.17
C ARG A 188 18.96 5.17 11.79
N VAL A 189 19.39 4.23 10.96
CA VAL A 189 19.98 2.94 11.41
C VAL A 189 21.49 2.91 11.28
N ALA A 190 22.08 3.77 10.42
CA ALA A 190 23.53 3.89 10.26
C ALA A 190 23.93 5.28 9.75
N GLY A 191 25.20 5.62 9.88
CA GLY A 191 25.79 6.81 9.27
C GLY A 191 26.02 6.61 7.76
N ALA A 192 25.86 7.69 7.01
CA ALA A 192 26.31 7.81 5.61
C ALA A 192 26.48 9.30 5.29
N PRO A 193 27.31 9.69 4.31
CA PRO A 193 27.43 11.07 3.89
C PRO A 193 26.09 11.63 3.35
N PRO A 194 25.93 12.97 3.32
CA PRO A 194 24.78 13.60 2.68
C PRO A 194 24.60 13.14 1.24
N ARG A 195 23.36 12.87 0.87
CA ARG A 195 22.97 12.46 -0.50
C ARG A 195 23.08 13.66 -1.42
N ARG A 196 23.59 13.44 -2.61
CA ARG A 196 23.57 14.42 -3.68
C ARG A 196 22.65 13.95 -4.79
N LEU A 197 21.62 14.70 -5.08
CA LEU A 197 20.76 14.53 -6.25
C LEU A 197 21.17 15.59 -7.29
N GLY A 198 21.30 15.17 -8.54
CA GLY A 198 21.53 16.09 -9.64
C GLY A 198 20.39 17.09 -9.82
N PRO A 199 20.57 18.09 -10.70
CA PRO A 199 19.51 19.06 -11.00
C PRO A 199 18.27 18.33 -11.52
N ALA A 200 17.08 18.82 -11.14
CA ALA A 200 15.84 18.33 -11.68
C ALA A 200 15.74 18.72 -13.18
N PRO A 201 15.21 17.84 -14.05
CA PRO A 201 14.98 18.19 -15.45
C PRO A 201 13.93 19.33 -15.55
N ALA A 202 13.97 20.05 -16.67
CA ALA A 202 12.94 21.05 -16.97
C ALA A 202 11.56 20.39 -17.12
N GLY A 203 10.49 21.12 -16.80
CA GLY A 203 9.11 20.65 -16.84
C GLY A 203 8.48 20.50 -15.46
N PRO A 204 7.50 19.60 -15.30
CA PRO A 204 6.85 19.39 -14.00
C PRO A 204 7.85 19.06 -12.89
N LEU A 205 7.60 19.58 -11.69
CA LEU A 205 8.46 19.37 -10.53
C LEU A 205 8.40 17.91 -10.09
N ARG A 206 9.46 17.16 -10.39
CA ARG A 206 9.61 15.74 -10.03
C ARG A 206 10.74 15.56 -9.02
N PRO A 207 10.47 15.77 -7.72
CA PRO A 207 11.51 15.85 -6.69
C PRO A 207 12.26 14.54 -6.43
N ALA A 208 11.73 13.39 -6.84
CA ALA A 208 12.40 12.10 -6.73
C ALA A 208 13.29 11.75 -7.93
N THR A 209 13.43 12.66 -8.92
CA THR A 209 14.34 12.46 -10.07
C THR A 209 15.77 12.20 -9.60
N GLY A 210 16.39 11.16 -10.17
CA GLY A 210 17.72 10.69 -9.80
C GLY A 210 17.75 9.64 -8.70
N LEU A 211 16.60 9.28 -8.12
CA LEU A 211 16.48 8.14 -7.20
C LEU A 211 16.24 6.85 -7.99
N ARG A 212 16.94 5.77 -7.61
CA ARG A 212 16.76 4.41 -8.07
C ARG A 212 16.02 3.61 -7.00
N VAL A 213 14.81 3.15 -7.30
CA VAL A 213 13.91 2.46 -6.38
C VAL A 213 13.73 1.02 -6.80
N LEU A 214 14.22 0.08 -5.99
CA LEU A 214 13.96 -1.33 -6.17
C LEU A 214 12.65 -1.70 -5.48
N ASP A 215 11.65 -2.07 -6.28
CA ASP A 215 10.30 -2.42 -5.82
C ASP A 215 10.15 -3.94 -5.73
N LEU A 216 10.24 -4.48 -4.50
CA LEU A 216 10.03 -5.90 -4.18
C LEU A 216 8.65 -6.09 -3.55
N THR A 217 7.62 -5.41 -4.09
CA THR A 217 6.27 -5.45 -3.51
C THR A 217 5.24 -6.00 -4.49
N ARG A 218 4.10 -6.40 -3.93
CA ARG A 218 2.96 -6.93 -4.70
C ARG A 218 1.65 -6.41 -4.14
N VAL A 219 0.59 -6.62 -4.88
CA VAL A 219 -0.78 -6.29 -4.55
C VAL A 219 -1.03 -4.78 -4.64
N ILE A 220 -1.31 -4.07 -3.54
CA ILE A 220 -1.73 -2.66 -3.58
C ILE A 220 -0.80 -1.76 -2.78
N ALA A 221 -0.64 -1.95 -1.48
CA ALA A 221 -0.02 -0.96 -0.59
C ALA A 221 1.44 -0.59 -0.98
N GLY A 222 2.31 -1.58 -1.12
CA GLY A 222 3.69 -1.36 -1.59
C GLY A 222 3.74 -0.78 -3.00
N PRO A 223 3.02 -1.37 -3.98
CA PRO A 223 2.94 -0.85 -5.33
C PRO A 223 2.38 0.58 -5.43
N VAL A 224 1.44 1.01 -4.59
CA VAL A 224 0.97 2.41 -4.50
C VAL A 224 2.10 3.32 -4.03
N ALA A 225 2.88 2.89 -3.02
CA ALA A 225 4.03 3.67 -2.56
C ALA A 225 5.05 3.87 -3.69
N THR A 226 5.43 2.82 -4.38
CA THR A 226 6.43 2.88 -5.45
C THR A 226 5.91 3.56 -6.71
N ARG A 227 4.60 3.44 -7.05
CA ARG A 227 3.95 4.22 -8.10
C ARG A 227 3.98 5.72 -7.79
N THR A 228 3.78 6.10 -6.53
CA THR A 228 3.91 7.48 -6.08
C THR A 228 5.32 8.01 -6.29
N LEU A 229 6.35 7.22 -5.96
CA LEU A 229 7.74 7.61 -6.20
C LEU A 229 8.06 7.73 -7.69
N ALA A 230 7.51 6.85 -8.54
CA ALA A 230 7.65 6.90 -9.99
C ALA A 230 6.97 8.16 -10.59
N LEU A 231 5.77 8.51 -10.13
CA LEU A 231 5.10 9.77 -10.49
C LEU A 231 6.02 10.98 -10.24
N LEU A 232 6.71 10.96 -9.10
CA LEU A 232 7.60 12.03 -8.66
C LEU A 232 8.99 11.97 -9.29
N GLY A 233 9.22 11.08 -10.26
CA GLY A 233 10.41 11.03 -11.13
C GLY A 233 11.47 10.03 -10.74
N ALA A 234 11.23 9.15 -9.76
CA ALA A 234 12.17 8.08 -9.47
C ALA A 234 12.20 7.03 -10.60
N ASP A 235 13.39 6.48 -10.87
CA ASP A 235 13.55 5.27 -11.68
C ASP A 235 13.15 4.06 -10.84
N VAL A 236 11.95 3.55 -11.05
CA VAL A 236 11.38 2.44 -10.28
C VAL A 236 11.43 1.16 -11.09
N LEU A 237 12.19 0.17 -10.60
CA LEU A 237 12.24 -1.17 -11.16
C LEU A 237 11.51 -2.14 -10.22
N ARG A 238 10.33 -2.60 -10.67
CA ARG A 238 9.59 -3.66 -10.00
C ARG A 238 10.19 -5.01 -10.35
N VAL A 239 10.46 -5.83 -9.33
CA VAL A 239 11.02 -7.18 -9.47
C VAL A 239 10.05 -8.20 -8.89
N ASP A 240 9.55 -9.08 -9.74
CA ASP A 240 8.66 -10.19 -9.37
C ASP A 240 9.36 -11.55 -9.53
N SER A 241 8.87 -12.53 -8.77
CA SER A 241 9.28 -13.93 -8.98
C SER A 241 8.59 -14.52 -10.20
N PRO A 242 9.30 -15.19 -11.12
CA PRO A 242 8.66 -15.86 -12.25
C PRO A 242 7.72 -17.01 -11.85
N ALA A 243 7.88 -17.54 -10.62
CA ALA A 243 7.03 -18.59 -10.07
C ALA A 243 5.70 -18.10 -9.49
N LEU A 244 5.52 -16.79 -9.34
CA LEU A 244 4.34 -16.18 -8.74
C LEU A 244 3.76 -15.12 -9.68
N PRO A 245 2.97 -15.51 -10.69
CA PRO A 245 2.38 -14.57 -11.65
C PRO A 245 1.59 -13.47 -10.95
N GLU A 246 1.59 -12.28 -11.53
CA GLU A 246 0.77 -11.17 -11.03
C GLU A 246 -0.60 -11.19 -11.71
N ILE A 247 -1.58 -10.63 -11.04
CA ILE A 247 -2.92 -10.42 -11.58
C ILE A 247 -2.86 -9.21 -12.50
N GLN A 248 -3.23 -9.37 -13.77
CA GLN A 248 -3.08 -8.35 -14.81
C GLN A 248 -3.70 -7.01 -14.42
N TRP A 249 -4.91 -6.99 -13.90
CA TRP A 249 -5.56 -5.74 -13.54
C TRP A 249 -4.85 -4.99 -12.39
N GLN A 250 -4.25 -5.72 -11.41
CA GLN A 250 -3.43 -5.11 -10.34
C GLN A 250 -2.13 -4.53 -10.90
N HIS A 251 -1.52 -5.21 -11.88
CA HIS A 251 -0.34 -4.71 -12.55
C HIS A 251 -0.66 -3.43 -13.34
N LEU A 252 -1.78 -3.38 -14.06
CA LEU A 252 -2.23 -2.20 -14.80
C LEU A 252 -2.54 -1.03 -13.86
N ASP A 253 -3.23 -1.29 -12.74
CA ASP A 253 -3.54 -0.25 -11.74
C ASP A 253 -2.28 0.37 -11.14
N THR A 254 -1.33 -0.45 -10.72
CA THR A 254 -0.19 0.03 -9.92
C THR A 254 1.13 0.13 -10.69
N GLY A 255 1.14 -0.24 -11.97
CA GLY A 255 2.34 -0.29 -12.81
C GLY A 255 2.72 1.03 -13.49
N ALA A 256 1.81 2.01 -13.51
CA ALA A 256 2.07 3.30 -14.17
C ALA A 256 3.35 3.97 -13.63
N GLY A 257 4.17 4.46 -14.54
CA GLY A 257 5.45 5.11 -14.25
C GLY A 257 6.61 4.15 -13.96
N LYS A 258 6.38 2.84 -13.85
CA LYS A 258 7.38 1.84 -13.47
C LYS A 258 7.85 1.02 -14.66
N ARG A 259 9.02 0.40 -14.48
CA ARG A 259 9.51 -0.74 -15.26
C ARG A 259 9.31 -2.02 -14.46
N SER A 260 9.10 -3.16 -15.14
CA SER A 260 8.78 -4.44 -14.49
C SER A 260 9.63 -5.56 -15.07
N THR A 261 10.34 -6.27 -14.20
CA THR A 261 11.19 -7.41 -14.56
C THR A 261 10.92 -8.62 -13.66
N ARG A 262 11.42 -9.79 -14.07
CA ARG A 262 11.29 -11.04 -13.29
C ARG A 262 12.67 -11.57 -12.96
N ILE A 263 12.91 -11.84 -11.68
CA ILE A 263 14.17 -12.42 -11.18
C ILE A 263 13.86 -13.60 -10.27
N ASP A 264 14.39 -14.78 -10.57
CA ASP A 264 14.33 -15.92 -9.64
C ASP A 264 15.46 -15.83 -8.61
N LEU A 265 15.16 -15.32 -7.43
CA LEU A 265 16.14 -15.19 -6.34
C LEU A 265 16.62 -16.54 -5.76
N ARG A 266 16.01 -17.67 -6.13
CA ARG A 266 16.49 -19.00 -5.76
C ARG A 266 17.66 -19.43 -6.64
N SER A 267 17.81 -18.87 -7.83
CA SER A 267 18.94 -19.13 -8.72
C SER A 267 20.17 -18.28 -8.35
N HIS A 268 21.36 -18.79 -8.62
CA HIS A 268 22.60 -18.04 -8.44
C HIS A 268 22.63 -16.79 -9.35
N ALA A 269 22.24 -16.93 -10.61
CA ALA A 269 22.18 -15.81 -11.56
C ALA A 269 21.23 -14.71 -11.12
N GLY A 270 20.02 -15.08 -10.63
CA GLY A 270 19.05 -14.11 -10.14
C GLY A 270 19.55 -13.34 -8.90
N ARG A 271 20.24 -14.02 -7.97
CA ARG A 271 20.87 -13.32 -6.84
C ARG A 271 21.98 -12.37 -7.30
N ALA A 272 22.84 -12.78 -8.24
CA ALA A 272 23.88 -11.92 -8.77
C ALA A 272 23.29 -10.66 -9.44
N THR A 273 22.24 -10.81 -10.24
CA THR A 273 21.52 -9.68 -10.84
C THR A 273 20.95 -8.73 -9.79
N LEU A 274 20.30 -9.27 -8.76
CA LEU A 274 19.78 -8.44 -7.66
C LEU A 274 20.91 -7.72 -6.91
N ASP A 275 22.01 -8.40 -6.66
CA ASP A 275 23.19 -7.83 -6.00
C ASP A 275 23.77 -6.66 -6.80
N GLU A 276 23.83 -6.78 -8.13
CA GLU A 276 24.24 -5.70 -9.02
C GLU A 276 23.30 -4.49 -8.92
N LEU A 277 21.99 -4.70 -8.99
CA LEU A 277 21.00 -3.64 -8.83
C LEU A 277 21.13 -2.93 -7.48
N LEU A 278 21.38 -3.66 -6.41
CA LEU A 278 21.54 -3.12 -5.06
C LEU A 278 22.79 -2.23 -4.92
N THR A 279 23.83 -2.41 -5.72
CA THR A 279 25.05 -1.58 -5.63
C THR A 279 24.78 -0.09 -5.81
N THR A 280 23.75 0.26 -6.58
CA THR A 280 23.40 1.63 -6.93
C THR A 280 21.97 2.02 -6.58
N ALA A 281 21.21 1.12 -5.95
CA ALA A 281 19.87 1.44 -5.44
C ALA A 281 19.94 2.53 -4.35
N ASP A 282 18.96 3.41 -4.34
CA ASP A 282 18.79 4.46 -3.34
C ASP A 282 17.68 4.13 -2.34
N VAL A 283 16.69 3.40 -2.80
CA VAL A 283 15.54 2.93 -2.00
C VAL A 283 15.26 1.47 -2.33
N VAL A 284 15.03 0.65 -1.33
CA VAL A 284 14.47 -0.70 -1.48
C VAL A 284 13.16 -0.76 -0.74
N VAL A 285 12.08 -1.14 -1.43
CA VAL A 285 10.75 -1.30 -0.84
C VAL A 285 10.37 -2.77 -0.82
N THR A 286 10.04 -3.30 0.37
CA THR A 286 9.57 -4.67 0.57
C THR A 286 8.16 -4.69 1.13
N GLY A 287 7.31 -5.60 0.65
CA GLY A 287 5.91 -5.74 1.08
C GLY A 287 5.56 -7.17 1.53
N TYR A 288 6.55 -7.91 2.01
CA TYR A 288 6.36 -9.27 2.51
C TYR A 288 6.34 -9.28 4.05
N ARG A 289 5.77 -10.34 4.63
CA ARG A 289 5.82 -10.55 6.09
C ARG A 289 7.28 -10.53 6.58
N PRO A 290 7.53 -10.02 7.80
CA PRO A 290 8.87 -10.03 8.39
C PRO A 290 9.53 -11.42 8.31
N GLY A 291 10.81 -11.45 7.98
CA GLY A 291 11.58 -12.68 7.83
C GLY A 291 11.46 -13.38 6.46
N ALA A 292 10.48 -13.02 5.62
CA ALA A 292 10.23 -13.76 4.37
C ALA A 292 11.36 -13.63 3.33
N LEU A 293 12.11 -12.55 3.38
CA LEU A 293 13.22 -12.26 2.44
C LEU A 293 14.61 -12.39 3.08
N ASP A 294 14.71 -12.74 4.36
CA ASP A 294 15.99 -12.79 5.10
C ASP A 294 16.95 -13.82 4.50
N GLY A 295 16.43 -14.95 4.03
CA GLY A 295 17.23 -15.98 3.35
C GLY A 295 17.87 -15.53 2.03
N PHE A 296 17.48 -14.36 1.52
CA PHE A 296 18.08 -13.73 0.35
C PHE A 296 19.00 -12.54 0.70
N GLY A 297 19.26 -12.30 1.99
CA GLY A 297 20.06 -11.16 2.46
C GLY A 297 19.36 -9.81 2.27
N LEU A 298 18.03 -9.82 2.29
CA LEU A 298 17.18 -8.63 2.11
C LEU A 298 16.51 -8.19 3.42
N ASP A 299 17.01 -8.65 4.56
CA ASP A 299 16.63 -8.07 5.84
C ASP A 299 17.17 -6.62 5.96
N PRO A 300 16.46 -5.73 6.70
CA PRO A 300 16.83 -4.32 6.75
C PRO A 300 18.25 -4.04 7.27
N ALA A 301 18.76 -4.86 8.17
CA ALA A 301 20.10 -4.68 8.74
C ALA A 301 21.19 -5.08 7.72
N ALA A 302 21.00 -6.20 7.02
CA ALA A 302 21.90 -6.64 5.95
C ALA A 302 21.92 -5.63 4.80
N LEU A 303 20.77 -5.12 4.36
CA LEU A 303 20.67 -4.09 3.35
C LEU A 303 21.38 -2.80 3.77
N ALA A 304 21.20 -2.35 5.01
CA ALA A 304 21.84 -1.16 5.55
C ALA A 304 23.39 -1.31 5.61
N ALA A 305 23.88 -2.49 5.96
CA ALA A 305 25.30 -2.79 6.00
C ALA A 305 25.91 -2.86 4.59
N ARG A 306 25.19 -3.44 3.63
CA ARG A 306 25.65 -3.60 2.24
C ARG A 306 25.70 -2.28 1.46
N ARG A 307 24.75 -1.38 1.72
CA ARG A 307 24.59 -0.13 0.99
C ARG A 307 24.39 1.04 1.97
N PRO A 308 25.45 1.62 2.55
CA PRO A 308 25.34 2.84 3.35
C PRO A 308 24.70 3.98 2.55
N GLY A 309 23.73 4.68 3.17
CA GLY A 309 22.91 5.69 2.51
C GLY A 309 21.65 5.15 1.83
N LEU A 310 21.36 3.86 1.94
CA LEU A 310 20.10 3.28 1.45
C LEU A 310 18.91 3.72 2.34
N VAL A 311 17.75 3.92 1.72
CA VAL A 311 16.47 3.95 2.43
C VAL A 311 15.82 2.58 2.27
N VAL A 312 15.69 1.84 3.37
CA VAL A 312 14.97 0.57 3.41
C VAL A 312 13.54 0.85 3.85
N ALA A 313 12.56 0.53 3.02
CA ALA A 313 11.15 0.71 3.32
C ALA A 313 10.45 -0.65 3.43
N SER A 314 9.92 -0.96 4.61
CA SER A 314 9.27 -2.23 4.90
C SER A 314 7.78 -2.03 5.17
N LEU A 315 6.96 -2.82 4.48
CA LEU A 315 5.52 -2.89 4.68
C LEU A 315 5.12 -4.26 5.19
N SER A 316 4.26 -4.35 6.17
CA SER A 316 3.64 -5.60 6.60
C SER A 316 2.16 -5.41 6.98
N ALA A 317 1.41 -6.52 7.05
CA ALA A 317 0.02 -6.44 7.48
C ALA A 317 -0.11 -6.18 8.98
N TRP A 318 0.67 -6.89 9.81
CA TRP A 318 0.43 -6.98 11.25
C TRP A 318 1.45 -6.27 12.13
N GLY A 319 2.51 -5.71 11.56
CA GLY A 319 3.62 -5.15 12.32
C GLY A 319 4.81 -6.10 12.44
N GLU A 320 5.85 -5.66 13.17
CA GLU A 320 7.10 -6.40 13.34
C GLU A 320 7.16 -7.17 14.65
N THR A 321 6.19 -7.00 15.53
CA THR A 321 6.10 -7.59 16.86
C THR A 321 4.72 -8.22 17.09
N GLY A 322 4.59 -8.98 18.16
CA GLY A 322 3.35 -9.67 18.52
C GLY A 322 3.21 -11.05 17.84
N PRO A 323 2.18 -11.81 18.23
CA PRO A 323 2.02 -13.20 17.80
C PRO A 323 1.72 -13.38 16.30
N TRP A 324 1.21 -12.33 15.63
CA TRP A 324 0.86 -12.39 14.19
C TRP A 324 1.90 -11.76 13.26
N ARG A 325 3.04 -11.32 13.77
CA ARG A 325 4.07 -10.65 12.96
C ARG A 325 4.44 -11.40 11.67
N GLU A 326 4.43 -12.72 11.71
CA GLU A 326 4.78 -13.59 10.56
C GLU A 326 3.56 -14.10 9.78
N ARG A 327 2.34 -13.72 10.19
CA ARG A 327 1.12 -14.09 9.44
C ARG A 327 1.03 -13.28 8.14
N ARG A 328 0.50 -13.91 7.11
CA ARG A 328 0.07 -13.21 5.89
C ARG A 328 -1.17 -12.38 6.22
N GLY A 329 -1.32 -11.27 5.50
CA GLY A 329 -2.49 -10.43 5.60
C GLY A 329 -2.62 -9.57 4.36
N PHE A 330 -3.83 -9.13 4.11
CA PHE A 330 -4.23 -8.17 3.10
C PHE A 330 -5.22 -7.21 3.72
N ASP A 331 -5.52 -6.11 3.07
CA ASP A 331 -6.46 -5.10 3.55
C ASP A 331 -7.76 -5.74 4.08
N SER A 332 -8.47 -6.52 3.26
CA SER A 332 -9.74 -7.13 3.62
C SER A 332 -9.65 -8.11 4.81
N ILE A 333 -8.51 -8.74 5.00
CA ILE A 333 -8.22 -9.63 6.13
C ILE A 333 -8.00 -8.80 7.41
N VAL A 334 -7.30 -7.67 7.27
CA VAL A 334 -7.11 -6.73 8.39
C VAL A 334 -8.44 -6.09 8.78
N GLN A 335 -9.30 -5.68 7.82
CA GLN A 335 -10.62 -5.17 8.11
C GLN A 335 -11.47 -6.18 8.92
N ALA A 336 -11.46 -7.45 8.53
CA ALA A 336 -12.19 -8.51 9.23
C ALA A 336 -11.67 -8.72 10.67
N ALA A 337 -10.35 -8.86 10.82
CA ALA A 337 -9.72 -9.16 12.10
C ALA A 337 -9.83 -8.02 13.11
N THR A 338 -9.81 -6.77 12.65
CA THR A 338 -9.75 -5.57 13.52
C THR A 338 -11.11 -5.03 13.95
N GLY A 339 -12.20 -5.56 13.38
CA GLY A 339 -13.57 -5.13 13.69
C GLY A 339 -14.14 -4.09 12.72
N ILE A 340 -13.36 -3.65 11.73
CA ILE A 340 -13.84 -2.73 10.69
C ILE A 340 -15.03 -3.34 9.95
N ALA A 341 -14.97 -4.63 9.60
CA ALA A 341 -16.03 -5.29 8.85
C ALA A 341 -17.39 -5.26 9.56
N LEU A 342 -17.42 -5.40 10.88
CA LEU A 342 -18.67 -5.28 11.66
C LEU A 342 -19.09 -3.82 11.86
N ARG A 343 -18.16 -2.89 11.92
CA ARG A 343 -18.49 -1.45 11.96
C ARG A 343 -19.14 -1.00 10.64
N GLU A 344 -18.71 -1.54 9.51
CA GLU A 344 -19.26 -1.28 8.18
C GLU A 344 -20.51 -2.12 7.84
N SER A 345 -20.99 -2.94 8.77
CA SER A 345 -22.19 -3.73 8.58
C SER A 345 -23.43 -2.84 8.40
N ALA A 346 -24.25 -3.12 7.40
CA ALA A 346 -25.47 -2.38 7.14
C ALA A 346 -26.59 -2.74 8.12
N ASP A 347 -26.65 -4.01 8.57
CA ASP A 347 -27.69 -4.60 9.40
C ASP A 347 -27.23 -4.95 10.82
N GLY A 348 -25.93 -4.74 11.13
CA GLY A 348 -25.32 -5.09 12.41
C GLY A 348 -24.96 -6.58 12.57
N ALA A 349 -25.28 -7.43 11.59
CA ALA A 349 -25.11 -8.89 11.65
C ALA A 349 -24.22 -9.42 10.51
N THR A 350 -24.42 -8.93 9.29
CA THR A 350 -23.64 -9.31 8.11
C THR A 350 -22.42 -8.39 7.98
N PRO A 351 -21.20 -8.93 7.86
CA PRO A 351 -20.01 -8.08 7.71
C PRO A 351 -20.07 -7.24 6.44
N GLY A 352 -19.77 -5.95 6.57
CA GLY A 352 -19.51 -5.03 5.47
C GLY A 352 -18.02 -4.88 5.17
N ALA A 353 -17.68 -3.90 4.35
CA ALA A 353 -16.31 -3.55 4.02
C ALA A 353 -16.19 -2.04 3.79
N LEU A 354 -15.00 -1.49 3.97
CA LEU A 354 -14.69 -0.13 3.54
C LEU A 354 -15.00 0.05 2.05
N PRO A 355 -15.33 1.27 1.60
CA PRO A 355 -15.68 1.54 0.20
C PRO A 355 -14.52 1.27 -0.79
N ALA A 356 -13.31 1.07 -0.28
CA ALA A 356 -12.10 0.73 -1.04
C ALA A 356 -11.19 -0.18 -0.21
N GLN A 357 -10.08 -0.66 -0.79
CA GLN A 357 -8.96 -1.22 -0.02
C GLN A 357 -8.18 -0.05 0.63
N ALA A 358 -8.89 0.70 1.48
CA ALA A 358 -8.44 2.00 1.98
C ALA A 358 -7.22 1.91 2.91
N LEU A 359 -7.06 0.79 3.62
CA LEU A 359 -5.88 0.55 4.45
C LEU A 359 -4.62 0.38 3.59
N ASP A 360 -4.72 -0.38 2.48
CA ASP A 360 -3.63 -0.58 1.53
C ASP A 360 -3.20 0.75 0.90
N HIS A 361 -4.15 1.47 0.29
CA HIS A 361 -3.85 2.74 -0.39
C HIS A 361 -3.28 3.77 0.57
N ALA A 362 -3.91 3.97 1.74
CA ALA A 362 -3.44 4.93 2.73
C ALA A 362 -2.05 4.57 3.27
N THR A 363 -1.83 3.29 3.61
CA THR A 363 -0.51 2.83 4.08
C THR A 363 0.55 3.01 2.99
N GLY A 364 0.21 2.79 1.72
CA GLY A 364 1.09 3.01 0.58
C GLY A 364 1.49 4.48 0.43
N HIS A 365 0.55 5.42 0.49
CA HIS A 365 0.85 6.85 0.44
C HIS A 365 1.67 7.32 1.64
N LEU A 366 1.35 6.85 2.86
CA LEU A 366 2.12 7.14 4.07
C LEU A 366 3.55 6.60 3.97
N LEU A 367 3.74 5.41 3.39
CA LEU A 367 5.07 4.83 3.16
C LEU A 367 5.88 5.68 2.17
N ALA A 368 5.28 6.10 1.05
CA ALA A 368 5.91 7.00 0.09
C ALA A 368 6.30 8.34 0.73
N ALA A 369 5.40 8.93 1.50
CA ALA A 369 5.65 10.17 2.24
C ALA A 369 6.86 10.04 3.19
N ALA A 370 6.96 8.93 3.91
CA ALA A 370 8.06 8.70 4.83
C ALA A 370 9.39 8.39 4.11
N VAL A 371 9.36 7.72 2.95
CA VAL A 371 10.55 7.57 2.09
C VAL A 371 11.05 8.93 1.61
N LEU A 372 10.15 9.79 1.11
CA LEU A 372 10.51 11.16 0.68
C LEU A 372 11.06 11.98 1.84
N THR A 373 10.47 11.85 3.05
CA THR A 373 10.98 12.52 4.27
C THR A 373 12.38 12.02 4.65
N ALA A 374 12.64 10.71 4.53
CA ALA A 374 13.99 10.15 4.73
C ALA A 374 14.99 10.71 3.73
N VAL A 375 14.62 10.77 2.44
CA VAL A 375 15.45 11.34 1.38
C VAL A 375 15.74 12.81 1.64
N THR A 376 14.72 13.61 2.02
CA THR A 376 14.89 15.03 2.40
C THR A 376 15.95 15.17 3.50
N ARG A 377 15.88 14.35 4.55
CA ARG A 377 16.88 14.35 5.62
C ARG A 377 18.27 13.92 5.17
N GLN A 378 18.33 13.04 4.17
CA GLN A 378 19.61 12.60 3.60
C GLN A 378 20.34 13.71 2.83
N LEU A 379 19.63 14.69 2.26
CA LEU A 379 20.26 15.79 1.53
C LEU A 379 21.16 16.63 2.44
N THR A 380 20.78 16.82 3.70
CA THR A 380 21.54 17.61 4.68
C THR A 380 22.33 16.76 5.66
N GLY A 381 21.69 15.76 6.26
CA GLY A 381 22.24 14.97 7.36
C GLY A 381 22.80 13.61 6.97
N GLY A 382 22.59 13.16 5.73
CA GLY A 382 22.98 11.83 5.30
C GLY A 382 22.26 10.69 6.07
N GLY A 383 22.92 9.56 6.19
CA GLY A 383 22.48 8.40 6.96
C GLY A 383 21.74 7.35 6.13
N THR A 384 21.72 6.15 6.66
CA THR A 384 20.91 5.02 6.20
C THR A 384 19.65 4.98 7.03
N TRP A 385 18.49 4.87 6.38
CA TRP A 385 17.19 5.00 7.05
C TRP A 385 16.34 3.75 6.88
N HIS A 386 15.63 3.36 7.93
CA HIS A 386 14.60 2.33 7.89
C HIS A 386 13.23 2.97 8.08
N VAL A 387 12.37 2.82 7.08
CA VAL A 387 10.97 3.27 7.05
C VAL A 387 10.06 2.06 7.21
N ARG A 388 9.03 2.16 8.04
CA ARG A 388 8.12 1.05 8.35
C ARG A 388 6.68 1.53 8.38
N ALA A 389 5.80 0.77 7.73
CA ALA A 389 4.37 1.01 7.76
C ALA A 389 3.60 -0.33 7.84
N HIS A 390 2.42 -0.32 8.47
CA HIS A 390 1.68 -1.55 8.74
C HIS A 390 0.17 -1.33 8.57
N LEU A 391 -0.50 -2.23 7.85
CA LEU A 391 -1.94 -2.12 7.59
C LEU A 391 -2.76 -2.10 8.89
N ALA A 392 -2.41 -2.98 9.84
CA ALA A 392 -3.11 -3.02 11.13
C ALA A 392 -2.92 -1.73 11.94
N ARG A 393 -1.78 -1.01 11.78
CA ARG A 393 -1.58 0.27 12.44
C ARG A 393 -2.43 1.39 11.81
N THR A 394 -2.58 1.36 10.49
CA THR A 394 -3.51 2.23 9.76
C THR A 394 -4.96 1.93 10.14
N ALA A 395 -5.33 0.64 10.26
CA ALA A 395 -6.63 0.22 10.77
C ALA A 395 -6.88 0.70 12.21
N HIS A 396 -5.88 0.60 13.08
CA HIS A 396 -5.97 1.11 14.46
C HIS A 396 -6.24 2.62 14.48
N TRP A 397 -5.54 3.41 13.64
CA TRP A 397 -5.80 4.83 13.51
C TRP A 397 -7.25 5.10 13.09
N LEU A 398 -7.74 4.39 12.08
CA LEU A 398 -9.09 4.56 11.55
C LEU A 398 -10.17 4.21 12.58
N LEU A 399 -9.96 3.17 13.40
CA LEU A 399 -10.90 2.76 14.44
C LEU A 399 -10.95 3.71 15.64
N GLU A 400 -9.86 4.41 15.94
CA GLU A 400 -9.78 5.40 17.02
C GLU A 400 -10.19 6.81 16.53
N ALA A 401 -10.22 7.04 15.22
CA ALA A 401 -10.69 8.30 14.66
C ALA A 401 -12.19 8.47 14.92
N PRO A 402 -12.68 9.63 15.42
CA PRO A 402 -14.10 9.89 15.56
C PRO A 402 -14.81 9.67 14.22
N ALA A 403 -15.90 8.91 14.23
CA ALA A 403 -16.75 8.79 13.06
C ALA A 403 -17.24 10.20 12.66
N GLN A 404 -17.07 10.53 11.39
CA GLN A 404 -17.65 11.77 10.85
C GLN A 404 -18.92 11.40 10.12
N PRO A 405 -20.05 12.11 10.36
CA PRO A 405 -21.18 12.00 9.45
C PRO A 405 -20.69 12.48 8.09
N GLY A 406 -20.80 11.61 7.08
CA GLY A 406 -20.47 11.97 5.71
C GLY A 406 -21.33 13.17 5.28
N ALA A 407 -20.72 14.17 4.67
CA ALA A 407 -21.48 15.14 3.92
C ALA A 407 -22.04 14.41 2.68
N ASP A 408 -23.34 14.43 2.48
CA ASP A 408 -23.97 13.87 1.29
C ASP A 408 -23.39 14.53 0.04
N GLY A 409 -22.45 13.87 -0.60
CA GLY A 409 -21.79 14.33 -1.82
C GLY A 409 -21.82 13.25 -2.87
N THR A 410 -22.61 13.42 -3.90
CA THR A 410 -22.49 12.62 -5.12
C THR A 410 -21.39 13.20 -6.00
N TRP A 411 -20.49 12.37 -6.47
CA TRP A 411 -19.49 12.71 -7.48
C TRP A 411 -19.53 11.67 -8.60
N ASP A 412 -19.25 12.11 -9.83
CA ASP A 412 -19.18 11.20 -10.98
C ASP A 412 -17.71 10.84 -11.24
N PRO A 413 -17.33 9.56 -11.18
CA PRO A 413 -15.98 9.13 -11.56
C PRO A 413 -15.57 9.58 -12.96
N ASP A 414 -16.52 9.69 -13.89
CA ASP A 414 -16.27 10.08 -15.26
C ASP A 414 -15.69 11.49 -15.40
N ASP A 415 -15.92 12.36 -14.42
CA ASP A 415 -15.37 13.73 -14.38
C ASP A 415 -13.84 13.76 -14.20
N VAL A 416 -13.24 12.67 -13.69
CA VAL A 416 -11.81 12.65 -13.34
C VAL A 416 -11.01 11.56 -14.04
N LEU A 417 -11.66 10.49 -14.55
CA LEU A 417 -10.95 9.39 -15.20
C LEU A 417 -10.29 9.86 -16.52
N THR A 418 -9.13 9.28 -16.82
CA THR A 418 -8.35 9.54 -18.02
C THR A 418 -8.14 8.27 -18.85
N GLU A 419 -7.92 8.42 -20.15
CA GLU A 419 -7.65 7.33 -21.06
C GLU A 419 -6.22 7.38 -21.58
N HIS A 420 -5.57 6.21 -21.66
CA HIS A 420 -4.20 6.07 -22.12
C HIS A 420 -4.07 4.83 -23.02
N ASP A 421 -3.36 4.97 -24.13
CA ASP A 421 -2.93 3.81 -24.92
C ASP A 421 -1.76 3.12 -24.21
N THR A 422 -1.89 1.82 -23.98
CA THR A 422 -0.87 0.98 -23.34
C THR A 422 -0.49 -0.17 -24.25
N ALA A 423 0.60 -0.86 -23.93
CA ALA A 423 0.98 -2.09 -24.63
C ALA A 423 -0.07 -3.23 -24.46
N SER A 424 -0.97 -3.12 -23.50
CA SER A 424 -2.04 -4.10 -23.23
C SER A 424 -3.39 -3.74 -23.84
N GLY A 425 -3.54 -2.52 -24.40
CA GLY A 425 -4.79 -1.99 -24.94
C GLY A 425 -5.08 -0.57 -24.41
N ARG A 426 -6.27 -0.06 -24.71
CA ARG A 426 -6.73 1.26 -24.25
C ARG A 426 -7.20 1.19 -22.80
N LEU A 427 -6.43 1.79 -21.90
CA LEU A 427 -6.70 1.81 -20.48
C LEU A 427 -7.38 3.12 -20.08
N ARG A 428 -8.57 3.03 -19.50
CA ARG A 428 -9.25 4.11 -18.78
C ARG A 428 -9.01 3.88 -17.29
N ALA A 429 -8.45 4.88 -16.59
CA ALA A 429 -8.06 4.75 -15.19
C ALA A 429 -8.05 6.10 -14.46
N ALA A 430 -7.93 6.03 -13.12
CA ALA A 430 -7.80 7.20 -12.28
C ALA A 430 -6.46 7.92 -12.51
N PRO A 431 -6.47 9.27 -12.59
CA PRO A 431 -5.25 10.07 -12.63
C PRO A 431 -4.52 10.02 -11.26
N PRO A 432 -3.28 10.53 -11.19
CA PRO A 432 -2.57 10.65 -9.91
C PRO A 432 -3.36 11.46 -8.89
N ALA A 433 -3.44 10.96 -7.64
CA ALA A 433 -4.08 11.68 -6.54
C ALA A 433 -3.13 12.68 -5.85
N VAL A 434 -1.81 12.41 -5.85
CA VAL A 434 -0.79 13.30 -5.28
C VAL A 434 -0.73 14.60 -6.10
N SER A 435 -0.77 15.75 -5.41
CA SER A 435 -0.86 17.06 -6.05
C SER A 435 -0.18 18.15 -5.23
N PHE A 436 0.60 18.99 -5.90
CA PHE A 436 1.19 20.23 -5.38
C PHE A 436 1.53 21.14 -6.56
N ASP A 437 1.68 22.44 -6.32
CA ASP A 437 1.91 23.43 -7.37
C ASP A 437 3.17 23.11 -8.20
N GLY A 438 2.99 23.08 -9.52
CA GLY A 438 4.04 22.69 -10.47
C GLY A 438 4.38 21.21 -10.49
N GLY A 439 3.73 20.37 -9.66
CA GLY A 439 3.91 18.93 -9.64
C GLY A 439 3.35 18.22 -10.90
N PRO A 440 3.65 16.91 -11.06
CA PRO A 440 3.16 16.14 -12.20
C PRO A 440 1.65 15.86 -12.08
N VAL A 441 0.92 16.01 -13.16
CA VAL A 441 -0.52 15.73 -13.27
C VAL A 441 -0.83 14.36 -13.88
N GLU A 442 0.21 13.71 -14.45
CA GLU A 442 0.14 12.40 -15.09
C GLU A 442 1.42 11.59 -14.84
N TYR A 443 1.32 10.28 -14.96
CA TYR A 443 2.48 9.39 -14.87
C TYR A 443 3.39 9.54 -16.09
N PRO A 444 4.71 9.32 -15.96
CA PRO A 444 5.66 9.46 -17.09
C PRO A 444 5.41 8.44 -18.21
N ASN A 445 4.78 7.33 -17.89
CA ASN A 445 4.28 6.33 -18.85
C ASN A 445 3.08 5.60 -18.22
N PRO A 446 2.19 4.99 -19.02
CA PRO A 446 1.00 4.30 -18.53
C PRO A 446 1.30 2.93 -17.89
N GLY A 447 2.57 2.52 -17.79
CA GLY A 447 3.00 1.19 -17.40
C GLY A 447 3.21 0.27 -18.61
N GLY A 448 4.13 -0.69 -18.43
CA GLY A 448 4.51 -1.68 -19.44
C GLY A 448 3.83 -3.04 -19.22
N VAL A 449 4.25 -4.03 -20.00
CA VAL A 449 3.85 -5.43 -19.81
C VAL A 449 4.58 -6.01 -18.60
N TRP A 450 3.88 -6.76 -17.77
CA TRP A 450 4.44 -7.36 -16.57
C TRP A 450 5.67 -8.24 -16.87
N GLY A 451 6.77 -7.91 -16.23
CA GLY A 451 8.03 -8.66 -16.30
C GLY A 451 8.75 -8.63 -17.64
N ALA A 452 8.45 -7.65 -18.51
CA ALA A 452 9.03 -7.55 -19.86
C ALA A 452 10.29 -6.69 -19.94
N ASP A 453 10.57 -5.88 -18.92
CA ASP A 453 11.72 -4.98 -18.94
C ASP A 453 13.03 -5.68 -18.55
N ALA A 454 14.15 -5.13 -18.99
CA ALA A 454 15.46 -5.59 -18.57
C ALA A 454 15.68 -5.35 -17.05
N ALA A 455 16.39 -6.27 -16.41
CA ALA A 455 16.79 -6.14 -15.01
C ALA A 455 18.00 -5.19 -14.88
N SER A 456 17.81 -3.93 -15.24
CA SER A 456 18.83 -2.88 -15.20
C SER A 456 18.19 -1.53 -14.88
N TRP A 457 18.96 -0.57 -14.40
CA TRP A 457 18.51 0.81 -14.24
C TRP A 457 18.41 1.52 -15.61
N ALA A 458 17.52 2.55 -15.71
CA ALA A 458 17.39 3.37 -16.91
C ALA A 458 18.59 4.29 -17.13
#